data_7333f134d9f60760f06c7ba950da45dd
#
_entry.id   7333f134d9f60760f06c7ba950da45dd
#
_cell.length_a   1.000
_cell.length_b   1.000
_cell.length_c   1.000
_cell.angle_alpha   90.00
_cell.angle_beta   90.00
_cell.angle_gamma   90.00
#
_symmetry.space_group_name_H-M   'P 1'
#
loop_
_entity.id
_entity.type
_entity.pdbx_description
1 polymer ?
#
loop_
_entity_poly.entity_id
_entity_poly.type
_entity_poly.pdbx_seq_one_letter_code
_entity_poly.pdbx_strand_id
1 'polypeptide(L)'
;MQPTFAITGLAAGLAAASILACSSSPEPATAPSTPTLAATAAVPTLTPQRSGTTNRLQAVDPVSRNVVWASGVGGTFVVTTDGGQHWRKGVVAGASKLEFRDVEGVSANVAYLMSSGPGSDSRIYKTTNGGNTWSLQFQNKKENAFYDCFDFWTPQRGLAFSDPVDGRFPVLRVTDGRHWQDIGDRLPRALPGEFGFAASGTCIATQGEQRAWITAGGSSVARVLATTDGGQTWHAYDTPLVSNPSAGGFTIAFRNASDGIVAGGDLTPWHPHPRARIATSDDGGKTWSLVRTPPFDGAVFGLSYVPGGGRLVVITGPGGAAWSRTEGEEGWTTLPGVEDFWAVAFADEHSGWLVGTDGRILKVSF
;
A
#
# COMPACT_ATOMS: atom_id res chain seq x y z
N MET A 1 -54.17 -21.98 -44.61
CA MET A 1 -54.61 -21.78 -46.00
C MET A 1 -53.37 -21.38 -46.79
N GLN A 2 -52.84 -22.34 -47.51
CA GLN A 2 -52.06 -22.13 -48.75
C GLN A 2 -53.02 -21.82 -49.91
N PRO A 3 -52.63 -21.50 -51.15
CA PRO A 3 -51.36 -21.37 -51.85
C PRO A 3 -51.31 -20.14 -52.81
N THR A 4 -50.30 -19.82 -53.61
CA THR A 4 -50.04 -20.27 -55.00
C THR A 4 -48.93 -19.44 -55.65
N PHE A 5 -47.95 -20.07 -56.21
CA PHE A 5 -47.38 -20.25 -57.53
C PHE A 5 -47.40 -19.13 -58.59
N ALA A 6 -46.23 -18.89 -59.24
CA ALA A 6 -45.93 -19.01 -60.69
C ALA A 6 -44.53 -18.43 -60.97
N ILE A 7 -43.51 -19.13 -61.44
CA ILE A 7 -43.13 -19.72 -62.74
C ILE A 7 -42.95 -18.67 -63.85
N THR A 8 -41.74 -18.59 -64.32
CA THR A 8 -40.99 -18.79 -65.59
C THR A 8 -40.32 -17.56 -66.21
N GLY A 9 -39.14 -17.81 -66.76
CA GLY A 9 -38.45 -16.95 -67.72
C GLY A 9 -37.00 -17.32 -67.95
N LEU A 10 -36.78 -18.32 -68.81
CA LEU A 10 -35.51 -18.76 -69.33
C LEU A 10 -35.10 -17.82 -70.49
N ALA A 11 -33.84 -17.29 -70.51
CA ALA A 11 -33.23 -16.77 -71.70
C ALA A 11 -31.74 -17.11 -71.71
N ALA A 12 -31.34 -17.88 -72.64
CA ALA A 12 -29.93 -18.27 -72.96
C ALA A 12 -29.23 -17.13 -73.72
N GLY A 13 -28.00 -16.82 -73.30
CA GLY A 13 -27.14 -15.89 -74.05
C GLY A 13 -25.70 -16.42 -74.07
N LEU A 14 -25.15 -16.54 -75.21
CA LEU A 14 -23.85 -17.14 -75.60
C LEU A 14 -22.65 -16.56 -74.85
N ALA A 15 -21.72 -17.43 -74.55
CA ALA A 15 -20.39 -17.16 -74.04
C ALA A 15 -19.44 -16.60 -75.07
N ALA A 16 -18.75 -15.53 -74.76
CA ALA A 16 -17.48 -15.15 -75.41
C ALA A 16 -16.35 -15.27 -74.35
N ALA A 17 -15.47 -16.22 -74.57
CA ALA A 17 -14.29 -16.42 -73.74
C ALA A 17 -13.22 -15.40 -74.11
N SER A 18 -12.93 -14.46 -73.22
CA SER A 18 -11.75 -13.59 -73.27
C SER A 18 -10.70 -14.13 -72.34
N ILE A 19 -9.61 -14.61 -72.86
CA ILE A 19 -8.45 -15.04 -72.07
C ILE A 19 -7.72 -13.78 -71.59
N LEU A 20 -7.85 -13.40 -70.31
CA LEU A 20 -6.96 -12.43 -69.67
C LEU A 20 -5.76 -13.19 -69.11
N ALA A 21 -4.58 -12.90 -69.63
CA ALA A 21 -3.30 -13.33 -69.07
C ALA A 21 -3.10 -12.55 -67.71
N CYS A 22 -3.15 -13.24 -66.59
CA CYS A 22 -2.68 -12.71 -65.32
C CYS A 22 -1.17 -12.63 -65.24
N SER A 23 -0.59 -11.44 -65.38
CA SER A 23 0.79 -11.16 -64.99
C SER A 23 0.82 -11.01 -63.49
N SER A 24 1.32 -12.00 -62.77
CA SER A 24 1.62 -11.91 -61.35
C SER A 24 2.90 -11.08 -61.16
N SER A 25 2.75 -9.84 -60.68
CA SER A 25 3.87 -9.09 -60.15
C SER A 25 4.30 -9.72 -58.82
N PRO A 26 5.60 -9.90 -58.56
CA PRO A 26 6.04 -10.41 -57.25
C PRO A 26 5.77 -9.37 -56.18
N GLU A 27 5.11 -9.81 -55.11
CA GLU A 27 4.89 -9.07 -53.87
C GLU A 27 6.25 -8.68 -53.26
N PRO A 28 6.48 -7.42 -52.83
CA PRO A 28 7.74 -7.05 -52.22
C PRO A 28 7.89 -7.82 -50.91
N ALA A 29 8.98 -8.56 -50.76
CA ALA A 29 9.34 -9.25 -49.53
C ALA A 29 9.37 -8.26 -48.36
N THR A 30 8.49 -8.45 -47.38
CA THR A 30 8.53 -7.73 -46.09
C THR A 30 9.89 -8.01 -45.43
N ALA A 31 10.69 -6.95 -45.29
CA ALA A 31 11.92 -7.02 -44.50
C ALA A 31 11.62 -7.55 -43.09
N PRO A 32 12.46 -8.43 -42.52
CA PRO A 32 12.27 -8.89 -41.16
C PRO A 32 12.30 -7.69 -40.24
N SER A 33 11.21 -7.51 -39.45
CA SER A 33 11.15 -6.52 -38.38
C SER A 33 12.26 -6.84 -37.38
N THR A 34 13.21 -5.94 -37.26
CA THR A 34 14.24 -6.00 -36.23
C THR A 34 13.50 -6.09 -34.87
N PRO A 35 13.80 -7.08 -34.03
CA PRO A 35 13.19 -7.12 -32.71
C PRO A 35 13.59 -5.84 -31.99
N THR A 36 12.60 -5.01 -31.63
CA THR A 36 12.80 -3.88 -30.74
C THR A 36 13.27 -4.48 -29.44
N LEU A 37 14.54 -4.23 -29.07
CA LEU A 37 15.06 -4.56 -27.77
C LEU A 37 14.10 -3.95 -26.74
N ALA A 38 13.44 -4.79 -25.98
CA ALA A 38 12.65 -4.35 -24.84
C ALA A 38 13.58 -3.46 -24.00
N ALA A 39 13.19 -2.20 -23.80
CA ALA A 39 13.95 -1.29 -22.97
C ALA A 39 14.14 -1.99 -21.64
N THR A 40 15.40 -2.27 -21.29
CA THR A 40 15.74 -2.80 -19.96
C THR A 40 15.15 -1.83 -18.95
N ALA A 41 14.19 -2.30 -18.15
CA ALA A 41 13.55 -1.48 -17.13
C ALA A 41 14.65 -0.83 -16.30
N ALA A 42 14.68 0.50 -16.26
CA ALA A 42 15.70 1.23 -15.53
C ALA A 42 15.66 0.77 -14.05
N VAL A 43 16.82 0.36 -13.53
CA VAL A 43 16.99 0.00 -12.14
C VAL A 43 16.87 1.30 -11.33
N PRO A 44 16.08 1.34 -10.26
CA PRO A 44 15.92 2.57 -9.47
C PRO A 44 17.24 2.99 -8.83
N THR A 45 17.46 4.30 -8.79
CA THR A 45 18.61 4.90 -8.09
C THR A 45 18.29 5.04 -6.61
N LEU A 46 19.23 4.61 -5.78
CA LEU A 46 19.16 4.71 -4.31
C LEU A 46 20.15 5.74 -3.82
N THR A 47 19.69 6.77 -3.12
CA THR A 47 20.52 7.85 -2.58
C THR A 47 20.36 7.93 -1.06
N PRO A 48 21.40 7.61 -0.27
CA PRO A 48 21.36 7.76 1.19
C PRO A 48 21.17 9.22 1.60
N GLN A 49 20.34 9.45 2.61
CA GLN A 49 20.10 10.76 3.21
C GLN A 49 20.35 10.73 4.72
N ARG A 50 20.69 11.88 5.30
CA ARG A 50 21.02 12.01 6.73
C ARG A 50 19.82 12.53 7.51
N SER A 51 19.13 11.68 8.26
CA SER A 51 18.00 12.05 9.12
C SER A 51 18.40 12.92 10.35
N GLY A 52 19.66 12.86 10.77
CA GLY A 52 20.14 13.50 11.99
C GLY A 52 19.77 12.76 13.30
N THR A 53 19.22 11.55 13.22
CA THR A 53 18.90 10.68 14.36
C THR A 53 19.48 9.28 14.14
N THR A 54 19.70 8.54 15.23
CA THR A 54 19.99 7.10 15.23
C THR A 54 18.78 6.27 15.68
N ASN A 55 17.66 6.92 16.03
CA ASN A 55 16.45 6.23 16.37
C ASN A 55 15.85 5.56 15.13
N ARG A 56 15.38 4.32 15.28
CA ARG A 56 14.65 3.62 14.20
C ARG A 56 13.48 4.45 13.73
N LEU A 57 13.39 4.67 12.41
CA LEU A 57 12.23 5.26 11.75
C LEU A 57 11.35 4.13 11.24
N GLN A 58 10.02 4.26 11.44
CA GLN A 58 9.07 3.18 11.19
C GLN A 58 7.97 3.55 10.19
N ALA A 59 7.70 4.83 10.00
CA ALA A 59 6.74 5.32 9.03
C ALA A 59 7.32 6.50 8.25
N VAL A 60 6.88 6.66 7.01
CA VAL A 60 7.24 7.77 6.12
C VAL A 60 6.05 8.13 5.25
N ASP A 61 5.80 9.45 5.13
CA ASP A 61 4.75 9.98 4.27
C ASP A 61 5.22 11.21 3.49
N PRO A 62 5.34 11.10 2.16
CA PRO A 62 5.70 12.19 1.28
C PRO A 62 4.47 12.98 0.84
N VAL A 63 4.30 14.18 1.38
CA VAL A 63 3.29 15.16 0.91
C VAL A 63 3.57 15.60 -0.53
N SER A 64 4.84 15.66 -0.90
CA SER A 64 5.32 16.04 -2.23
C SER A 64 6.77 15.62 -2.41
N ARG A 65 7.33 15.83 -3.63
CA ARG A 65 8.77 15.62 -3.89
C ARG A 65 9.69 16.39 -2.96
N ASN A 66 9.21 17.47 -2.33
CA ASN A 66 10.03 18.34 -1.48
C ASN A 66 9.68 18.16 0.01
N VAL A 67 8.43 17.89 0.36
CA VAL A 67 7.96 17.83 1.74
C VAL A 67 7.71 16.37 2.12
N VAL A 68 8.45 15.88 3.10
CA VAL A 68 8.33 14.49 3.57
C VAL A 68 8.43 14.46 5.09
N TRP A 69 7.55 13.73 5.70
CA TRP A 69 7.56 13.43 7.12
C TRP A 69 7.95 11.97 7.36
N ALA A 70 8.69 11.71 8.43
CA ALA A 70 8.89 10.35 8.92
C ALA A 70 8.91 10.32 10.45
N SER A 71 8.58 9.19 11.02
CA SER A 71 8.45 9.02 12.47
C SER A 71 9.02 7.69 12.95
N GLY A 72 9.28 7.58 14.26
CA GLY A 72 9.84 6.36 14.83
C GLY A 72 9.90 6.34 16.35
N VAL A 73 10.78 5.51 16.86
CA VAL A 73 10.94 5.26 18.31
C VAL A 73 11.45 6.49 19.05
N GLY A 74 11.25 6.50 20.37
CA GLY A 74 11.74 7.58 21.21
C GLY A 74 11.03 8.91 21.01
N GLY A 75 9.76 8.88 20.59
CA GLY A 75 8.97 10.08 20.32
C GLY A 75 9.49 10.90 19.13
N THR A 76 10.30 10.28 18.26
CA THR A 76 11.04 10.95 17.18
C THR A 76 10.16 11.20 15.96
N PHE A 77 10.34 12.37 15.36
CA PHE A 77 9.93 12.67 13.99
C PHE A 77 11.07 13.36 13.25
N VAL A 78 11.05 13.25 11.94
CA VAL A 78 11.91 14.02 11.05
C VAL A 78 11.09 14.59 9.90
N VAL A 79 11.45 15.77 9.41
CA VAL A 79 10.77 16.42 8.29
C VAL A 79 11.79 17.10 7.39
N THR A 80 11.57 16.99 6.09
CA THR A 80 12.29 17.77 5.06
C THR A 80 11.32 18.64 4.28
N THR A 81 11.82 19.75 3.74
CA THR A 81 11.10 20.66 2.83
C THR A 81 11.86 20.92 1.53
N ASP A 82 12.96 20.17 1.31
CA ASP A 82 13.85 20.31 0.16
C ASP A 82 14.18 18.96 -0.52
N GLY A 83 13.30 17.96 -0.36
CA GLY A 83 13.44 16.64 -0.96
C GLY A 83 14.51 15.78 -0.31
N GLY A 84 14.81 16.05 0.97
CA GLY A 84 15.75 15.31 1.79
C GLY A 84 17.21 15.75 1.66
N GLN A 85 17.48 16.93 1.08
CA GLN A 85 18.82 17.53 1.17
C GLN A 85 19.15 17.87 2.62
N HIS A 86 18.14 18.36 3.36
CA HIS A 86 18.23 18.59 4.80
C HIS A 86 17.00 18.00 5.50
N TRP A 87 17.25 17.30 6.60
CA TRP A 87 16.22 16.77 7.47
C TRP A 87 16.30 17.44 8.84
N ARG A 88 15.20 17.98 9.32
CA ARG A 88 15.06 18.52 10.67
C ARG A 88 14.45 17.44 11.56
N LYS A 89 15.15 17.06 12.62
CA LYS A 89 14.64 16.13 13.64
C LYS A 89 13.99 16.85 14.80
N GLY A 90 13.05 16.18 15.46
CA GLY A 90 12.48 16.59 16.73
C GLY A 90 12.00 15.40 17.55
N VAL A 91 11.72 15.66 18.80
CA VAL A 91 11.06 14.75 19.72
C VAL A 91 9.81 15.46 20.25
N VAL A 92 8.67 14.77 20.18
CA VAL A 92 7.42 15.32 20.71
C VAL A 92 7.52 15.47 22.23
N ALA A 93 7.23 16.64 22.74
CA ALA A 93 7.34 16.92 24.18
C ALA A 93 6.46 15.96 25.01
N GLY A 94 7.06 15.31 26.01
CA GLY A 94 6.39 14.32 26.84
C GLY A 94 6.15 12.95 26.19
N ALA A 95 6.70 12.71 24.99
CA ALA A 95 6.51 11.47 24.24
C ALA A 95 7.81 10.68 24.02
N SER A 96 8.92 10.99 24.70
CA SER A 96 10.22 10.37 24.50
C SER A 96 10.30 8.86 24.75
N LYS A 97 9.26 8.27 25.34
CA LYS A 97 9.12 6.82 25.54
C LYS A 97 8.17 6.17 24.53
N LEU A 98 7.50 6.96 23.69
CA LEU A 98 6.53 6.45 22.71
C LEU A 98 7.22 6.04 21.42
N GLU A 99 6.61 5.09 20.73
CA GLU A 99 6.98 4.67 19.38
C GLU A 99 5.95 5.20 18.38
N PHE A 100 6.33 6.20 17.58
CA PHE A 100 5.48 6.67 16.49
C PHE A 100 5.63 5.75 15.30
N ARG A 101 4.68 4.82 15.18
CA ARG A 101 4.66 3.81 14.11
C ARG A 101 3.88 4.25 12.90
N ASP A 102 3.27 5.44 12.95
CA ASP A 102 2.55 6.00 11.83
C ASP A 102 2.67 7.53 11.78
N VAL A 103 2.65 8.09 10.56
CA VAL A 103 2.71 9.52 10.27
C VAL A 103 1.88 9.86 9.04
N GLU A 104 1.07 10.90 9.13
CA GLU A 104 0.35 11.50 8.01
C GLU A 104 0.78 12.94 7.83
N GLY A 105 1.43 13.23 6.72
CA GLY A 105 1.84 14.56 6.31
C GLY A 105 0.75 15.24 5.48
N VAL A 106 0.25 16.37 5.95
CA VAL A 106 -0.73 17.17 5.22
C VAL A 106 -0.04 18.30 4.44
N SER A 107 1.02 18.86 5.02
CA SER A 107 1.83 19.94 4.44
C SER A 107 3.16 20.05 5.19
N ALA A 108 4.01 20.99 4.79
CA ALA A 108 5.22 21.34 5.57
C ALA A 108 4.92 21.79 7.00
N ASN A 109 3.70 22.27 7.28
CA ASN A 109 3.30 22.79 8.59
C ASN A 109 2.36 21.86 9.35
N VAL A 110 1.61 21.01 8.68
CA VAL A 110 0.55 20.19 9.28
C VAL A 110 0.87 18.72 9.10
N ALA A 111 0.90 17.98 10.19
CA ALA A 111 1.05 16.52 10.20
C ALA A 111 0.39 15.92 11.44
N TYR A 112 0.08 14.63 11.34
CA TYR A 112 -0.35 13.80 12.45
C TYR A 112 0.71 12.73 12.75
N LEU A 113 0.82 12.33 14.00
CA LEU A 113 1.63 11.20 14.46
C LEU A 113 0.78 10.28 15.30
N MET A 114 0.91 8.99 15.10
CA MET A 114 0.28 8.00 15.97
C MET A 114 1.35 7.13 16.64
N SER A 115 1.30 7.06 17.97
CA SER A 115 2.08 6.09 18.72
C SER A 115 1.30 4.81 18.93
N SER A 116 1.98 3.69 18.78
CA SER A 116 1.49 2.36 19.07
C SER A 116 2.05 1.88 20.40
N GLY A 117 1.19 1.33 21.22
CA GLY A 117 1.54 0.79 22.53
C GLY A 117 0.28 0.42 23.33
N PRO A 118 0.41 -0.39 24.38
CA PRO A 118 -0.74 -0.78 25.20
C PRO A 118 -1.33 0.43 25.95
N GLY A 119 -2.63 0.43 26.10
CA GLY A 119 -3.34 1.43 26.89
C GLY A 119 -3.01 2.86 26.47
N SER A 120 -2.61 3.68 27.43
CA SER A 120 -2.36 5.12 27.25
C SER A 120 -1.12 5.46 26.41
N ASP A 121 -0.34 4.47 25.95
CA ASP A 121 0.77 4.69 25.03
C ASP A 121 0.33 4.78 23.57
N SER A 122 -0.88 4.34 23.25
CA SER A 122 -1.53 4.62 21.98
C SER A 122 -2.13 6.03 22.00
N ARG A 123 -1.55 6.93 21.20
CA ARG A 123 -1.90 8.36 21.16
C ARG A 123 -1.85 8.90 19.75
N ILE A 124 -2.66 9.91 19.47
CA ILE A 124 -2.59 10.68 18.21
C ILE A 124 -2.25 12.13 18.54
N TYR A 125 -1.23 12.67 17.89
CA TYR A 125 -0.79 14.05 18.00
C TYR A 125 -0.97 14.76 16.67
N LYS A 126 -1.15 16.08 16.70
CA LYS A 126 -1.21 16.95 15.52
C LYS A 126 -0.30 18.14 15.71
N THR A 127 0.44 18.50 14.67
CA THR A 127 1.12 19.80 14.55
C THR A 127 0.44 20.66 13.49
N THR A 128 0.53 21.98 13.65
CA THR A 128 0.10 22.99 12.65
C THR A 128 1.18 24.03 12.39
N ASN A 129 2.39 23.80 12.91
CA ASN A 129 3.52 24.73 12.80
C ASN A 129 4.85 24.01 12.48
N GLY A 130 4.77 22.99 11.66
CA GLY A 130 5.93 22.25 11.17
C GLY A 130 6.60 21.39 12.24
N GLY A 131 5.88 20.96 13.29
CA GLY A 131 6.44 20.13 14.35
C GLY A 131 7.19 20.94 15.43
N ASN A 132 7.07 22.28 15.46
CA ASN A 132 7.61 23.09 16.55
C ASN A 132 6.84 22.82 17.86
N THR A 133 5.52 22.59 17.74
CA THR A 133 4.67 22.12 18.84
C THR A 133 3.70 21.06 18.33
N TRP A 134 3.30 20.16 19.24
CA TRP A 134 2.35 19.10 18.97
C TRP A 134 1.22 19.14 20.01
N SER A 135 -0.01 19.02 19.56
CA SER A 135 -1.20 18.92 20.40
C SER A 135 -1.70 17.48 20.43
N LEU A 136 -1.96 16.97 21.63
CA LEU A 136 -2.59 15.66 21.82
C LEU A 136 -4.04 15.74 21.34
N GLN A 137 -4.39 14.91 20.35
CA GLN A 137 -5.74 14.83 19.79
C GLN A 137 -6.54 13.66 20.37
N PHE A 138 -5.84 12.56 20.63
CA PHE A 138 -6.43 11.36 21.20
C PHE A 138 -5.42 10.66 22.11
N GLN A 139 -5.91 10.13 23.23
CA GLN A 139 -5.19 9.20 24.08
C GLN A 139 -6.12 8.05 24.43
N ASN A 140 -5.69 6.85 24.15
CA ASN A 140 -6.45 5.66 24.51
C ASN A 140 -6.60 5.52 26.03
N LYS A 141 -7.80 5.08 26.46
CA LYS A 141 -8.15 4.85 27.85
C LYS A 141 -8.47 3.38 28.17
N LYS A 142 -8.52 2.52 27.14
CA LYS A 142 -8.77 1.09 27.29
C LYS A 142 -7.43 0.38 27.43
N GLU A 143 -7.19 -0.24 28.57
CA GLU A 143 -5.90 -0.87 28.93
C GLU A 143 -5.41 -1.87 27.87
N ASN A 144 -6.32 -2.68 27.35
CA ASN A 144 -6.00 -3.74 26.39
C ASN A 144 -6.08 -3.31 24.91
N ALA A 145 -6.39 -2.04 24.59
CA ALA A 145 -6.37 -1.57 23.23
C ALA A 145 -4.96 -1.14 22.83
N PHE A 146 -4.58 -1.47 21.60
CA PHE A 146 -3.30 -1.16 20.98
C PHE A 146 -3.57 -0.65 19.57
N TYR A 147 -3.36 0.64 19.30
CA TYR A 147 -3.62 1.22 17.99
C TYR A 147 -2.44 0.99 17.06
N ASP A 148 -2.71 0.43 15.88
CA ASP A 148 -1.72 -0.08 14.92
C ASP A 148 -1.36 0.94 13.85
N CYS A 149 -2.36 1.56 13.23
CA CYS A 149 -2.19 2.47 12.09
C CYS A 149 -3.37 3.42 11.96
N PHE A 150 -3.16 4.49 11.18
CA PHE A 150 -4.21 5.39 10.72
C PHE A 150 -4.02 5.72 9.23
N ASP A 151 -5.08 6.21 8.59
CA ASP A 151 -5.00 6.78 7.25
C ASP A 151 -6.14 7.79 7.03
N PHE A 152 -5.97 8.71 6.08
CA PHE A 152 -6.85 9.85 5.90
C PHE A 152 -7.33 9.97 4.44
N TRP A 153 -8.64 10.12 4.25
CA TRP A 153 -9.21 10.52 2.95
C TRP A 153 -8.94 11.99 2.62
N THR A 154 -8.90 12.82 3.65
CA THR A 154 -8.62 14.26 3.55
C THR A 154 -7.93 14.71 4.85
N PRO A 155 -7.27 15.87 4.88
CA PRO A 155 -6.62 16.38 6.09
C PRO A 155 -7.48 16.46 7.35
N GLN A 156 -8.80 16.33 7.22
CA GLN A 156 -9.76 16.39 8.33
C GLN A 156 -10.53 15.09 8.55
N ARG A 157 -10.46 14.14 7.61
CA ARG A 157 -11.28 12.93 7.64
C ARG A 157 -10.39 11.70 7.54
N GLY A 158 -10.37 10.89 8.57
CA GLY A 158 -9.53 9.69 8.63
C GLY A 158 -10.06 8.64 9.59
N LEU A 159 -9.34 7.54 9.63
CA LEU A 159 -9.57 6.38 10.50
C LEU A 159 -8.30 6.04 11.28
N ALA A 160 -8.44 5.44 12.45
CA ALA A 160 -7.36 4.76 13.15
C ALA A 160 -7.87 3.41 13.66
N PHE A 161 -7.07 2.37 13.49
CA PHE A 161 -7.41 0.98 13.78
C PHE A 161 -6.62 0.47 14.99
N SER A 162 -7.25 -0.37 15.80
CA SER A 162 -6.67 -0.99 17.00
C SER A 162 -6.91 -2.49 17.01
N ASP A 163 -6.04 -3.20 17.67
CA ASP A 163 -6.27 -4.56 18.13
C ASP A 163 -7.63 -4.71 18.84
N PRO A 164 -8.27 -5.87 18.72
CA PRO A 164 -9.59 -6.06 19.28
C PRO A 164 -9.56 -6.09 20.81
N VAL A 165 -10.58 -5.48 21.40
CA VAL A 165 -10.90 -5.59 22.81
C VAL A 165 -12.26 -6.28 22.95
N ASP A 166 -12.32 -7.38 23.68
CA ASP A 166 -13.54 -8.21 23.86
C ASP A 166 -14.15 -8.67 22.51
N GLY A 167 -13.28 -9.02 21.55
CA GLY A 167 -13.67 -9.47 20.21
C GLY A 167 -14.28 -8.38 19.31
N ARG A 168 -14.04 -7.10 19.62
CA ARG A 168 -14.46 -5.93 18.86
C ARG A 168 -13.23 -5.09 18.52
N PHE A 169 -13.05 -4.73 17.28
CA PHE A 169 -12.01 -3.79 16.87
C PHE A 169 -12.40 -2.35 17.27
N PRO A 170 -11.69 -1.67 18.17
CA PRO A 170 -11.81 -0.23 18.29
C PRO A 170 -11.30 0.42 17.00
N VAL A 171 -12.16 1.17 16.34
CA VAL A 171 -11.80 1.97 15.17
C VAL A 171 -12.25 3.40 15.44
N LEU A 172 -11.30 4.31 15.39
CA LEU A 172 -11.60 5.72 15.53
C LEU A 172 -11.84 6.34 14.16
N ARG A 173 -12.79 7.25 14.09
CA ARG A 173 -13.06 8.10 12.94
C ARG A 173 -12.96 9.56 13.33
N VAL A 174 -12.27 10.35 12.52
CA VAL A 174 -12.25 11.81 12.60
C VAL A 174 -12.92 12.39 11.36
N THR A 175 -13.68 13.48 11.52
CA THR A 175 -14.36 14.16 10.41
C THR A 175 -14.11 15.66 10.36
N ASP A 176 -13.43 16.23 11.37
CA ASP A 176 -13.12 17.64 11.52
C ASP A 176 -11.63 17.90 11.80
N GLY A 177 -10.81 16.85 11.72
CA GLY A 177 -9.38 16.89 11.99
C GLY A 177 -9.02 17.12 13.46
N ARG A 178 -9.97 16.89 14.40
CA ARG A 178 -9.76 17.14 15.84
C ARG A 178 -10.38 16.10 16.75
N HIS A 179 -11.65 15.72 16.48
CA HIS A 179 -12.42 14.89 17.41
C HIS A 179 -12.53 13.46 16.87
N TRP A 180 -11.88 12.55 17.56
CA TRP A 180 -11.86 11.13 17.24
C TRP A 180 -12.99 10.39 17.95
N GLN A 181 -13.83 9.71 17.20
CA GLN A 181 -14.98 8.95 17.69
C GLN A 181 -14.80 7.46 17.39
N ASP A 182 -15.00 6.60 18.38
CA ASP A 182 -15.02 5.15 18.20
C ASP A 182 -16.27 4.70 17.43
N ILE A 183 -16.04 4.04 16.31
CA ILE A 183 -17.06 3.47 15.41
C ILE A 183 -16.97 1.95 15.31
N GLY A 184 -16.17 1.30 16.12
CA GLY A 184 -15.87 -0.14 16.04
C GLY A 184 -17.08 -1.06 16.13
N ASP A 185 -18.24 -0.59 16.64
CA ASP A 185 -19.50 -1.35 16.62
C ASP A 185 -20.05 -1.57 15.22
N ARG A 186 -19.53 -0.87 14.23
CA ARG A 186 -19.91 -1.00 12.81
C ARG A 186 -19.11 -2.06 12.07
N LEU A 187 -18.02 -2.54 12.67
CA LEU A 187 -17.15 -3.53 12.07
C LEU A 187 -17.64 -4.96 12.37
N PRO A 188 -17.35 -5.93 11.50
CA PRO A 188 -17.46 -7.34 11.83
C PRO A 188 -16.66 -7.67 13.09
N ARG A 189 -17.15 -8.65 13.86
CA ARG A 189 -16.43 -9.12 15.05
C ARG A 189 -15.08 -9.71 14.66
N ALA A 190 -14.09 -9.51 15.52
CA ALA A 190 -12.80 -10.17 15.39
C ALA A 190 -12.94 -11.68 15.53
N LEU A 191 -12.16 -12.41 14.76
CA LEU A 191 -11.98 -13.85 14.95
C LEU A 191 -11.16 -14.11 16.22
N PRO A 192 -11.25 -15.30 16.81
CA PRO A 192 -10.39 -15.67 17.93
C PRO A 192 -8.90 -15.52 17.58
N GLY A 193 -8.16 -14.71 18.36
CA GLY A 193 -6.74 -14.45 18.14
C GLY A 193 -6.41 -13.49 17.00
N GLU A 194 -7.40 -12.87 16.35
CA GLU A 194 -7.16 -11.89 15.29
C GLU A 194 -6.71 -10.55 15.87
N PHE A 195 -5.72 -9.90 15.22
CA PHE A 195 -5.21 -8.59 15.58
C PHE A 195 -4.56 -7.88 14.38
N GLY A 196 -4.21 -6.60 14.54
CA GLY A 196 -3.46 -5.81 13.58
C GLY A 196 -1.95 -6.01 13.70
N PHE A 197 -1.22 -5.39 12.78
CA PHE A 197 0.25 -5.39 12.81
C PHE A 197 0.76 -3.96 12.60
N ALA A 198 1.20 -3.32 13.68
CA ALA A 198 1.74 -1.97 13.67
C ALA A 198 3.18 -1.95 13.12
N ALA A 199 3.38 -2.39 11.88
CA ALA A 199 4.71 -2.53 11.28
C ALA A 199 5.25 -1.21 10.73
N SER A 200 4.50 -0.55 9.82
CA SER A 200 4.96 0.62 9.06
C SER A 200 3.91 1.73 8.91
N GLY A 201 2.80 1.65 9.67
CA GLY A 201 1.68 2.58 9.54
C GLY A 201 0.72 2.29 8.38
N THR A 202 1.00 1.29 7.56
CA THR A 202 0.25 1.04 6.32
C THR A 202 -0.72 -0.14 6.40
N CYS A 203 -1.23 -0.48 7.59
CA CYS A 203 -2.25 -1.52 7.75
C CYS A 203 -3.67 -1.04 7.40
N ILE A 204 -3.86 0.27 7.18
CA ILE A 204 -5.05 0.87 6.57
C ILE A 204 -4.65 1.47 5.22
N ALA A 205 -5.56 1.45 4.26
CA ALA A 205 -5.50 2.24 3.04
C ALA A 205 -6.83 2.94 2.82
N THR A 206 -6.80 4.22 2.47
CA THR A 206 -7.96 5.00 2.05
C THR A 206 -7.90 5.30 0.55
N GLN A 207 -9.05 5.46 -0.10
CA GLN A 207 -9.10 5.81 -1.51
C GLN A 207 -10.36 6.61 -1.85
N GLY A 208 -10.18 7.66 -2.64
CA GLY A 208 -11.25 8.59 -2.99
C GLY A 208 -11.77 9.30 -1.73
N GLU A 209 -13.09 9.35 -1.55
CA GLU A 209 -13.69 10.06 -0.42
C GLU A 209 -14.28 9.13 0.66
N GLN A 210 -14.46 7.84 0.36
CA GLN A 210 -15.26 6.96 1.21
C GLN A 210 -14.76 5.53 1.32
N ARG A 211 -13.80 5.08 0.49
CA ARG A 211 -13.30 3.71 0.56
C ARG A 211 -12.16 3.61 1.55
N ALA A 212 -12.17 2.55 2.33
CA ALA A 212 -11.03 2.18 3.15
C ALA A 212 -10.96 0.65 3.31
N TRP A 213 -9.74 0.17 3.50
CA TRP A 213 -9.44 -1.22 3.76
C TRP A 213 -8.47 -1.31 4.94
N ILE A 214 -8.69 -2.30 5.80
CA ILE A 214 -7.84 -2.61 6.96
C ILE A 214 -7.42 -4.06 6.82
N THR A 215 -6.13 -4.36 6.93
CA THR A 215 -5.66 -5.74 6.95
C THR A 215 -5.36 -6.20 8.36
N ALA A 216 -5.68 -7.47 8.66
CA ALA A 216 -5.47 -8.11 9.95
C ALA A 216 -5.04 -9.56 9.78
N GLY A 217 -4.58 -10.19 10.86
CA GLY A 217 -4.16 -11.58 10.90
C GLY A 217 -4.14 -12.13 12.32
N GLY A 218 -3.20 -13.02 12.65
CA GLY A 218 -3.10 -13.58 14.00
C GLY A 218 -4.06 -14.77 14.27
N SER A 219 -5.05 -14.97 13.42
CA SER A 219 -6.07 -16.02 13.53
C SER A 219 -5.82 -17.15 12.52
N SER A 220 -6.80 -18.02 12.34
CA SER A 220 -6.77 -19.11 11.34
C SER A 220 -6.76 -18.60 9.89
N VAL A 221 -7.16 -17.36 9.63
CA VAL A 221 -7.17 -16.70 8.33
C VAL A 221 -6.84 -15.22 8.50
N ALA A 222 -6.07 -14.67 7.57
CA ALA A 222 -5.86 -13.23 7.47
C ALA A 222 -7.01 -12.61 6.68
N ARG A 223 -7.53 -11.46 7.14
CA ARG A 223 -8.69 -10.81 6.53
C ARG A 223 -8.38 -9.38 6.11
N VAL A 224 -9.18 -8.90 5.17
CA VAL A 224 -9.32 -7.48 4.85
C VAL A 224 -10.72 -7.04 5.26
N LEU A 225 -10.81 -6.02 6.10
CA LEU A 225 -12.04 -5.34 6.45
C LEU A 225 -12.19 -4.14 5.52
N ALA A 226 -13.31 -4.03 4.80
CA ALA A 226 -13.51 -3.01 3.78
C ALA A 226 -14.79 -2.21 3.99
N THR A 227 -14.72 -0.91 3.70
CA THR A 227 -15.87 0.01 3.63
C THR A 227 -15.88 0.78 2.31
N THR A 228 -17.06 1.12 1.82
CA THR A 228 -17.25 1.97 0.63
C THR A 228 -18.08 3.22 0.92
N ASP A 229 -18.43 3.45 2.18
CA ASP A 229 -19.34 4.52 2.64
C ASP A 229 -18.77 5.37 3.78
N GLY A 230 -17.44 5.45 3.86
CA GLY A 230 -16.73 6.25 4.85
C GLY A 230 -16.81 5.68 6.27
N GLY A 231 -16.88 4.35 6.38
CA GLY A 231 -16.90 3.64 7.65
C GLY A 231 -18.28 3.58 8.31
N GLN A 232 -19.37 3.71 7.54
CA GLN A 232 -20.71 3.51 8.07
C GLN A 232 -21.06 2.02 8.12
N THR A 233 -20.66 1.26 7.09
CA THR A 233 -20.78 -0.20 7.03
C THR A 233 -19.47 -0.83 6.65
N TRP A 234 -19.22 -2.05 7.15
CA TRP A 234 -17.99 -2.78 6.94
C TRP A 234 -18.27 -4.24 6.62
N HIS A 235 -17.44 -4.80 5.74
CA HIS A 235 -17.45 -6.20 5.36
C HIS A 235 -16.06 -6.81 5.58
N ALA A 236 -16.00 -8.09 5.95
CA ALA A 236 -14.75 -8.83 6.09
C ALA A 236 -14.61 -9.81 4.93
N TYR A 237 -13.43 -9.86 4.34
CA TYR A 237 -13.07 -10.76 3.25
C TYR A 237 -11.80 -11.52 3.60
N ASP A 238 -11.82 -12.83 3.38
CA ASP A 238 -10.68 -13.70 3.64
C ASP A 238 -9.60 -13.48 2.57
N THR A 239 -8.35 -13.59 2.98
CA THR A 239 -7.20 -13.54 2.09
C THR A 239 -6.45 -14.88 2.08
N PRO A 240 -5.74 -15.22 1.02
CA PRO A 240 -4.91 -16.40 0.98
C PRO A 240 -3.53 -16.22 1.65
N LEU A 241 -3.31 -15.12 2.37
CA LEU A 241 -2.05 -14.89 3.08
C LEU A 241 -1.85 -15.92 4.19
N VAL A 242 -0.58 -16.21 4.49
CA VAL A 242 -0.25 -16.99 5.69
C VAL A 242 -0.83 -16.32 6.93
N SER A 243 -1.48 -17.08 7.80
CA SER A 243 -2.06 -16.59 9.04
C SER A 243 -1.90 -17.62 10.15
N ASN A 244 -1.39 -17.18 11.27
CA ASN A 244 -1.20 -17.89 12.52
C ASN A 244 -0.94 -16.86 13.64
N PRO A 245 -0.73 -17.21 14.92
CA PRO A 245 -0.54 -16.22 16.00
C PRO A 245 0.59 -15.19 15.81
N SER A 246 1.46 -15.34 14.82
CA SER A 246 2.54 -14.41 14.48
C SER A 246 2.51 -13.94 13.01
N ALA A 247 1.49 -14.33 12.25
CA ALA A 247 1.42 -14.10 10.81
C ALA A 247 0.09 -13.50 10.38
N GLY A 248 0.13 -12.74 9.28
CA GLY A 248 -1.05 -12.13 8.69
C GLY A 248 -0.73 -11.07 7.65
N GLY A 249 -1.69 -10.19 7.38
CA GLY A 249 -1.50 -9.00 6.57
C GLY A 249 -0.98 -7.84 7.43
N PHE A 250 0.09 -7.18 6.96
CA PHE A 250 0.77 -6.10 7.68
C PHE A 250 0.60 -4.76 6.98
N THR A 251 0.46 -4.79 5.67
CA THR A 251 0.41 -3.59 4.82
C THR A 251 -0.53 -3.81 3.65
N ILE A 252 -1.27 -2.77 3.27
CA ILE A 252 -2.26 -2.81 2.20
C ILE A 252 -2.24 -1.48 1.45
N ALA A 253 -2.40 -1.51 0.13
CA ALA A 253 -2.57 -0.32 -0.68
C ALA A 253 -3.52 -0.57 -1.85
N PHE A 254 -4.22 0.46 -2.28
CA PHE A 254 -5.08 0.45 -3.46
C PHE A 254 -4.69 1.57 -4.42
N ARG A 255 -4.41 1.23 -5.69
CA ARG A 255 -4.11 2.23 -6.72
C ARG A 255 -5.35 2.87 -7.33
N ASN A 256 -6.51 2.23 -7.16
CA ASN A 256 -7.83 2.75 -7.52
C ASN A 256 -8.93 2.02 -6.72
N ALA A 257 -10.19 2.22 -7.10
CA ALA A 257 -11.34 1.66 -6.38
C ALA A 257 -11.44 0.12 -6.41
N SER A 258 -10.78 -0.54 -7.37
CA SER A 258 -10.87 -1.98 -7.62
C SER A 258 -9.55 -2.70 -7.34
N ASP A 259 -8.45 -2.08 -7.76
CA ASP A 259 -7.16 -2.76 -7.80
C ASP A 259 -6.32 -2.44 -6.57
N GLY A 260 -5.97 -3.48 -5.83
CA GLY A 260 -5.20 -3.37 -4.61
C GLY A 260 -4.25 -4.55 -4.38
N ILE A 261 -3.35 -4.35 -3.45
CA ILE A 261 -2.35 -5.31 -3.01
C ILE A 261 -2.30 -5.34 -1.49
N VAL A 262 -2.26 -6.53 -0.92
CA VAL A 262 -2.06 -6.78 0.51
C VAL A 262 -0.81 -7.62 0.68
N ALA A 263 0.02 -7.27 1.66
CA ALA A 263 1.23 -8.00 1.97
C ALA A 263 1.43 -8.16 3.47
N GLY A 264 2.25 -9.15 3.85
CA GLY A 264 2.57 -9.45 5.23
C GLY A 264 3.53 -10.62 5.34
N GLY A 265 3.26 -11.56 6.20
CA GLY A 265 4.09 -12.74 6.43
C GLY A 265 4.06 -13.21 7.87
N ASP A 266 5.11 -13.89 8.30
CA ASP A 266 5.29 -14.38 9.66
C ASP A 266 6.44 -13.66 10.35
N LEU A 267 6.22 -13.18 11.58
CA LEU A 267 7.25 -12.56 12.42
C LEU A 267 8.21 -13.58 13.02
N THR A 268 7.88 -14.87 12.97
CA THR A 268 8.72 -15.93 13.53
C THR A 268 9.83 -16.31 12.55
N PRO A 269 11.11 -16.20 12.93
CA PRO A 269 12.23 -16.43 12.00
C PRO A 269 12.39 -17.89 11.54
N TRP A 270 11.62 -18.83 12.09
CA TRP A 270 11.74 -20.26 11.87
C TRP A 270 11.04 -20.82 10.61
N HIS A 271 10.32 -19.96 9.88
CA HIS A 271 9.70 -20.34 8.61
C HIS A 271 10.43 -19.63 7.46
N PRO A 272 11.52 -20.20 6.94
CA PRO A 272 12.15 -19.65 5.76
C PRO A 272 11.15 -19.66 4.59
N HIS A 273 10.94 -18.53 3.96
CA HIS A 273 10.13 -18.34 2.76
C HIS A 273 8.64 -18.74 2.86
N PRO A 274 7.83 -18.11 3.70
CA PRO A 274 6.38 -18.34 3.61
C PRO A 274 5.92 -17.93 2.22
N ARG A 275 5.31 -18.88 1.48
CA ARG A 275 4.94 -18.67 0.06
C ARG A 275 3.75 -17.72 -0.12
N ALA A 276 2.95 -17.53 0.92
CA ALA A 276 1.70 -16.78 0.88
C ALA A 276 1.86 -15.43 1.59
N ARG A 277 2.71 -14.53 1.05
CA ARG A 277 3.01 -13.25 1.67
C ARG A 277 2.40 -12.05 0.97
N ILE A 278 1.99 -12.18 -0.29
CA ILE A 278 1.44 -11.08 -1.08
C ILE A 278 0.29 -11.60 -1.92
N ALA A 279 -0.80 -10.84 -1.94
CA ALA A 279 -1.95 -11.10 -2.79
C ALA A 279 -2.48 -9.80 -3.41
N THR A 280 -3.10 -9.91 -4.58
CA THR A 280 -3.73 -8.80 -5.30
C THR A 280 -5.22 -9.02 -5.43
N SER A 281 -5.96 -7.94 -5.56
CA SER A 281 -7.40 -7.90 -5.83
C SER A 281 -7.68 -6.96 -7.00
N ASP A 282 -8.70 -7.27 -7.80
CA ASP A 282 -9.22 -6.46 -8.90
C ASP A 282 -10.72 -6.11 -8.75
N ASP A 283 -11.29 -6.44 -7.59
CA ASP A 283 -12.72 -6.28 -7.30
C ASP A 283 -13.02 -5.43 -6.04
N GLY A 284 -12.04 -4.61 -5.64
CA GLY A 284 -12.16 -3.74 -4.47
C GLY A 284 -11.89 -4.43 -3.15
N GLY A 285 -11.09 -5.50 -3.16
CA GLY A 285 -10.66 -6.23 -1.97
C GLY A 285 -11.66 -7.29 -1.50
N LYS A 286 -12.58 -7.72 -2.35
CA LYS A 286 -13.56 -8.77 -2.02
C LYS A 286 -12.97 -10.16 -2.23
N THR A 287 -12.17 -10.32 -3.28
CA THR A 287 -11.41 -11.55 -3.55
C THR A 287 -9.93 -11.24 -3.76
N TRP A 288 -9.07 -12.19 -3.40
CA TRP A 288 -7.62 -12.03 -3.38
C TRP A 288 -6.92 -13.23 -4.00
N SER A 289 -5.93 -12.98 -4.83
CA SER A 289 -5.12 -13.98 -5.50
C SER A 289 -3.64 -13.83 -5.16
N LEU A 290 -2.97 -14.92 -4.77
CA LEU A 290 -1.54 -14.90 -4.47
C LEU A 290 -0.73 -14.55 -5.72
N VAL A 291 0.30 -13.72 -5.53
CA VAL A 291 1.32 -13.44 -6.54
C VAL A 291 2.66 -14.08 -6.16
N ARG A 292 3.68 -13.92 -6.99
CA ARG A 292 5.00 -14.48 -6.72
C ARG A 292 5.60 -13.94 -5.43
N THR A 293 6.27 -14.82 -4.71
CA THR A 293 6.97 -14.50 -3.47
C THR A 293 8.13 -13.55 -3.73
N PRO A 294 8.31 -12.49 -2.91
CA PRO A 294 9.47 -11.60 -3.04
C PRO A 294 10.78 -12.31 -2.73
N PRO A 295 11.91 -11.85 -3.31
CA PRO A 295 13.21 -12.50 -3.23
C PRO A 295 14.01 -12.19 -1.95
N PHE A 296 13.33 -11.96 -0.83
CA PHE A 296 13.95 -11.77 0.47
C PHE A 296 13.16 -12.51 1.55
N ASP A 297 13.79 -12.76 2.69
CA ASP A 297 13.20 -13.50 3.81
C ASP A 297 12.37 -12.62 4.73
N GLY A 298 11.54 -13.26 5.57
CA GLY A 298 10.71 -12.59 6.56
C GLY A 298 9.44 -11.94 5.97
N ALA A 299 8.79 -11.16 6.79
CA ALA A 299 7.54 -10.49 6.44
C ALA A 299 7.78 -9.19 5.64
N VAL A 300 6.81 -8.85 4.80
CA VAL A 300 6.71 -7.54 4.15
C VAL A 300 6.04 -6.57 5.12
N PHE A 301 6.79 -5.56 5.57
CA PHE A 301 6.30 -4.59 6.55
C PHE A 301 5.63 -3.39 5.91
N GLY A 302 6.19 -2.91 4.80
CA GLY A 302 5.69 -1.75 4.07
C GLY A 302 5.60 -2.01 2.57
N LEU A 303 4.60 -1.44 1.95
CA LEU A 303 4.46 -1.38 0.51
C LEU A 303 3.91 -0.03 0.07
N SER A 304 4.27 0.38 -1.14
CA SER A 304 3.72 1.57 -1.76
C SER A 304 3.64 1.41 -3.27
N TYR A 305 2.52 1.78 -3.84
CA TYR A 305 2.47 2.06 -5.27
C TYR A 305 3.29 3.31 -5.58
N VAL A 306 3.88 3.33 -6.77
CA VAL A 306 4.57 4.50 -7.30
C VAL A 306 3.58 5.32 -8.11
N PRO A 307 3.20 6.54 -7.68
CA PRO A 307 2.23 7.36 -8.41
C PRO A 307 2.72 7.68 -9.83
N GLY A 308 1.86 7.46 -10.83
CA GLY A 308 2.23 7.56 -12.25
C GLY A 308 2.80 6.27 -12.85
N GLY A 309 3.33 5.37 -12.04
CA GLY A 309 3.96 4.11 -12.47
C GLY A 309 3.00 2.97 -12.83
N GLY A 310 1.70 3.20 -12.85
CA GLY A 310 0.69 2.18 -13.15
C GLY A 310 0.65 1.07 -12.09
N ARG A 311 1.12 -0.14 -12.46
CA ARG A 311 1.23 -1.30 -11.57
C ARG A 311 2.59 -1.41 -10.86
N LEU A 312 3.42 -0.36 -10.93
CA LEU A 312 4.71 -0.32 -10.26
C LEU A 312 4.50 -0.20 -8.74
N VAL A 313 5.06 -1.16 -8.00
CA VAL A 313 4.99 -1.23 -6.55
C VAL A 313 6.36 -1.54 -5.97
N VAL A 314 6.66 -0.98 -4.81
CA VAL A 314 7.85 -1.25 -4.01
C VAL A 314 7.41 -1.82 -2.68
N ILE A 315 8.11 -2.85 -2.22
CA ILE A 315 7.90 -3.52 -0.92
C ILE A 315 9.18 -3.51 -0.12
N THR A 316 9.06 -3.50 1.20
CA THR A 316 10.19 -3.56 2.13
C THR A 316 9.85 -4.28 3.41
N GLY A 317 10.88 -4.77 4.07
CA GLY A 317 10.85 -5.37 5.39
C GLY A 317 12.27 -5.54 5.94
N PRO A 318 12.43 -6.06 7.15
CA PRO A 318 13.76 -6.28 7.73
C PRO A 318 14.68 -7.13 6.85
N GLY A 319 14.14 -8.12 6.15
CA GLY A 319 14.93 -9.03 5.30
C GLY A 319 15.28 -8.49 3.92
N GLY A 320 14.77 -7.32 3.52
CA GLY A 320 15.09 -6.76 2.20
C GLY A 320 14.02 -5.85 1.63
N ALA A 321 14.27 -5.40 0.40
CA ALA A 321 13.31 -4.65 -0.41
C ALA A 321 13.34 -5.12 -1.87
N ALA A 322 12.20 -4.98 -2.54
CA ALA A 322 12.04 -5.35 -3.94
C ALA A 322 10.98 -4.47 -4.60
N TRP A 323 10.97 -4.45 -5.92
CA TRP A 323 9.97 -3.76 -6.73
C TRP A 323 9.45 -4.64 -7.87
N SER A 324 8.26 -4.35 -8.35
CA SER A 324 7.62 -5.03 -9.49
C SER A 324 6.79 -4.04 -10.31
N ARG A 325 6.80 -4.17 -11.64
CA ARG A 325 5.91 -3.41 -12.55
C ARG A 325 4.57 -4.11 -12.80
N THR A 326 4.39 -5.28 -12.24
CA THR A 326 3.22 -6.15 -12.42
C THR A 326 2.63 -6.61 -11.08
N GLU A 327 2.87 -5.83 -9.99
CA GLU A 327 2.39 -6.17 -8.63
C GLU A 327 2.85 -7.57 -8.16
N GLY A 328 3.95 -8.07 -8.73
CA GLY A 328 4.51 -9.39 -8.41
C GLY A 328 3.96 -10.55 -9.26
N GLU A 329 3.03 -10.34 -10.17
CA GLU A 329 2.50 -11.41 -11.04
C GLU A 329 3.61 -12.06 -11.88
N GLU A 330 4.45 -11.25 -12.52
CA GLU A 330 5.60 -11.75 -13.30
C GLU A 330 6.86 -11.93 -12.45
N GLY A 331 6.88 -11.35 -11.26
CA GLY A 331 7.96 -11.46 -10.28
C GLY A 331 8.40 -10.13 -9.69
N TRP A 332 9.50 -10.20 -8.94
CA TRP A 332 10.09 -9.11 -8.17
C TRP A 332 11.55 -8.94 -8.52
N THR A 333 12.01 -7.69 -8.55
CA THR A 333 13.43 -7.34 -8.67
C THR A 333 13.93 -6.81 -7.33
N THR A 334 14.98 -7.40 -6.79
CA THR A 334 15.60 -6.97 -5.52
C THR A 334 16.17 -5.55 -5.64
N LEU A 335 16.05 -4.77 -4.56
CA LEU A 335 16.83 -3.56 -4.32
C LEU A 335 18.09 -3.95 -3.55
N PRO A 336 19.28 -3.98 -4.18
CA PRO A 336 20.48 -4.49 -3.54
C PRO A 336 20.91 -3.63 -2.34
N GLY A 337 21.32 -4.26 -1.22
CA GLY A 337 21.81 -3.58 -0.02
C GLY A 337 20.72 -2.84 0.77
N VAL A 338 19.45 -3.14 0.52
CA VAL A 338 18.31 -2.55 1.23
C VAL A 338 17.73 -3.60 2.19
N GLU A 339 18.28 -3.62 3.40
CA GLU A 339 17.85 -4.47 4.51
C GLU A 339 17.59 -3.60 5.74
N ASP A 340 16.71 -4.06 6.66
CA ASP A 340 16.31 -3.34 7.88
C ASP A 340 15.61 -2.00 7.61
N PHE A 341 14.85 -1.93 6.52
CA PHE A 341 13.92 -0.83 6.26
C PHE A 341 12.49 -1.27 6.56
N TRP A 342 11.73 -0.36 7.19
CA TRP A 342 10.40 -0.64 7.74
C TRP A 342 9.27 -0.14 6.85
N ALA A 343 9.41 1.07 6.34
CA ALA A 343 8.40 1.72 5.54
C ALA A 343 8.96 2.25 4.23
N VAL A 344 8.09 2.32 3.22
CA VAL A 344 8.35 2.91 1.91
C VAL A 344 7.13 3.70 1.46
N ALA A 345 7.35 4.90 0.92
CA ALA A 345 6.29 5.70 0.30
C ALA A 345 6.83 6.58 -0.83
N PHE A 346 5.98 6.93 -1.78
CA PHE A 346 6.33 7.69 -2.97
C PHE A 346 5.43 8.91 -3.18
N ALA A 347 6.02 10.06 -3.52
CA ALA A 347 5.30 11.22 -4.02
C ALA A 347 5.07 11.15 -5.54
N ASP A 348 6.05 10.62 -6.27
CA ASP A 348 6.04 10.39 -7.72
C ASP A 348 7.12 9.35 -8.11
N GLU A 349 7.28 9.03 -9.40
CA GLU A 349 8.26 8.04 -9.88
C GLU A 349 9.72 8.38 -9.51
N HIS A 350 10.04 9.65 -9.32
CA HIS A 350 11.41 10.11 -9.04
C HIS A 350 11.62 10.45 -7.57
N SER A 351 10.60 10.28 -6.73
CA SER A 351 10.59 10.81 -5.37
C SER A 351 9.90 9.84 -4.40
N GLY A 352 10.61 8.79 -4.05
CA GLY A 352 10.24 7.84 -3.01
C GLY A 352 11.26 7.80 -1.88
N TRP A 353 10.87 7.31 -0.72
CA TRP A 353 11.73 7.16 0.46
C TRP A 353 11.48 5.84 1.17
N LEU A 354 12.58 5.20 1.57
CA LEU A 354 12.58 4.11 2.53
C LEU A 354 13.17 4.63 3.85
N VAL A 355 12.58 4.21 4.96
CA VAL A 355 13.08 4.54 6.31
C VAL A 355 13.25 3.28 7.15
N GLY A 356 14.24 3.27 8.06
CA GLY A 356 14.58 2.05 8.79
C GLY A 356 15.40 2.25 10.06
N THR A 357 16.12 1.19 10.46
CA THR A 357 16.97 1.17 11.65
C THR A 357 18.06 2.24 11.57
N ASP A 358 18.59 2.63 12.72
CA ASP A 358 19.68 3.62 12.86
C ASP A 358 19.37 4.97 12.21
N GLY A 359 18.08 5.32 12.09
CA GLY A 359 17.63 6.55 11.47
C GLY A 359 17.92 6.63 9.97
N ARG A 360 18.17 5.49 9.31
CA ARG A 360 18.50 5.44 7.88
C ARG A 360 17.32 5.91 7.03
N ILE A 361 17.66 6.70 6.02
CA ILE A 361 16.76 7.13 4.95
C ILE A 361 17.44 6.87 3.62
N LEU A 362 16.72 6.22 2.68
CA LEU A 362 17.11 6.11 1.28
C LEU A 362 16.08 6.80 0.41
N LYS A 363 16.51 7.73 -0.44
CA LYS A 363 15.68 8.23 -1.53
C LYS A 363 15.74 7.24 -2.69
N VAL A 364 14.57 6.95 -3.28
CA VAL A 364 14.41 6.04 -4.42
C VAL A 364 13.88 6.83 -5.61
N SER A 365 14.47 6.62 -6.78
CA SER A 365 14.03 7.25 -8.05
C SER A 365 14.07 6.20 -9.16
N PHE A 366 12.94 6.01 -9.84
CA PHE A 366 12.80 5.19 -11.04
C PHE A 366 13.08 5.98 -12.31
#